data_29dbb7cc7001a9db6cc4791e1a926775
#
_entry.id   29dbb7cc7001a9db6cc4791e1a926775
#
_cell.length_a   1.000
_cell.length_b   1.000
_cell.length_c   1.000
_cell.angle_alpha   90.00
_cell.angle_beta   90.00
_cell.angle_gamma   90.00
#
_symmetry.space_group_name_H-M   'P 1'
#
loop_
_entity.id
_entity.type
_entity.pdbx_description
1 polymer ?
#
loop_
_entity_poly.entity_id
_entity_poly.type
_entity_poly.pdbx_seq_one_letter_code
_entity_poly.pdbx_strand_id
1 'polypeptide(L)'
;MKYSIVFPGQGSQSIGMLSDLSSNFSIVSEIFQEASDALGVDLWKIAQEDQEALNLTENTQPIMLVAGYATYKVLSNEVKLSPVCMAGHSLGEYTALVASKSLNFFDAVKLVRRRAELMQSAVPKGSGSMAAVLGLDDSKVIEICAQSSSYGVVEAVNFNSPGQVVIAGEKEAVIKACVQMKEAGAK
;
A
#
# COMPACT_ATOMS: atom_id res chain seq x y z
N MET A 1 4.20 -23.67 -16.67
CA MET A 1 3.15 -23.35 -15.66
C MET A 1 2.67 -21.94 -15.93
N LYS A 2 1.35 -21.68 -15.86
CA LYS A 2 0.81 -20.31 -15.92
C LYS A 2 0.80 -19.76 -14.47
N TYR A 3 1.33 -18.56 -14.26
CA TYR A 3 1.36 -17.90 -12.94
C TYR A 3 1.22 -16.38 -13.10
N SER A 4 0.84 -15.73 -12.03
CA SER A 4 0.77 -14.27 -11.92
C SER A 4 1.73 -13.78 -10.83
N ILE A 5 2.20 -12.55 -10.96
CA ILE A 5 2.99 -11.89 -9.92
C ILE A 5 2.12 -10.81 -9.29
N VAL A 6 2.04 -10.81 -7.97
CA VAL A 6 1.29 -9.81 -7.20
C VAL A 6 2.21 -9.04 -6.28
N PHE A 7 1.98 -7.74 -6.16
CA PHE A 7 2.78 -6.84 -5.34
C PHE A 7 1.95 -6.30 -4.18
N PRO A 8 2.49 -6.33 -2.93
CA PRO A 8 1.78 -5.84 -1.76
C PRO A 8 1.67 -4.31 -1.77
N GLY A 9 0.70 -3.83 -1.00
CA GLY A 9 0.53 -2.41 -0.71
C GLY A 9 1.18 -1.98 0.60
N GLN A 10 0.82 -0.78 1.05
CA GLN A 10 1.18 -0.23 2.36
C GLN A 10 0.65 -1.13 3.48
N GLY A 11 1.42 -1.29 4.56
CA GLY A 11 1.14 -2.17 5.69
C GLY A 11 2.01 -3.43 5.72
N SER A 12 2.79 -3.69 4.66
CA SER A 12 3.71 -4.83 4.58
C SER A 12 5.15 -4.45 4.94
N GLN A 13 5.42 -3.16 5.25
CA GLN A 13 6.76 -2.68 5.62
C GLN A 13 7.15 -3.15 7.02
N SER A 14 8.44 -3.40 7.20
CA SER A 14 9.05 -3.68 8.50
C SER A 14 10.49 -3.17 8.53
N ILE A 15 10.97 -2.74 9.70
CA ILE A 15 12.37 -2.37 9.86
C ILE A 15 13.27 -3.56 9.52
N GLY A 16 14.37 -3.27 8.85
CA GLY A 16 15.34 -4.28 8.39
C GLY A 16 14.87 -5.06 7.15
N MET A 17 13.74 -4.66 6.53
CA MET A 17 13.25 -5.32 5.32
C MET A 17 14.33 -5.35 4.23
N LEU A 18 14.45 -6.49 3.53
CA LEU A 18 15.41 -6.75 2.46
C LEU A 18 16.90 -6.73 2.87
N SER A 19 17.28 -6.64 4.15
CA SER A 19 18.69 -6.64 4.56
C SER A 19 19.41 -7.91 4.11
N ASP A 20 18.82 -9.08 4.29
CA ASP A 20 19.41 -10.35 3.84
C ASP A 20 19.52 -10.42 2.30
N LEU A 21 18.51 -9.90 1.60
CA LEU A 21 18.52 -9.88 0.14
C LEU A 21 19.61 -8.93 -0.38
N SER A 22 19.74 -7.75 0.23
CA SER A 22 20.77 -6.76 -0.10
C SER A 22 22.18 -7.27 0.15
N SER A 23 22.38 -8.08 1.20
CA SER A 23 23.68 -8.68 1.52
C SER A 23 24.15 -9.68 0.45
N ASN A 24 23.22 -10.27 -0.30
CA ASN A 24 23.51 -11.27 -1.33
C ASN A 24 23.43 -10.71 -2.75
N PHE A 25 22.72 -9.60 -2.97
CA PHE A 25 22.44 -9.04 -4.30
C PHE A 25 22.60 -7.52 -4.31
N SER A 26 23.70 -7.02 -4.89
CA SER A 26 24.01 -5.57 -4.97
C SER A 26 22.91 -4.74 -5.64
N ILE A 27 22.17 -5.35 -6.57
CA ILE A 27 21.05 -4.69 -7.29
C ILE A 27 20.01 -4.09 -6.34
N VAL A 28 19.84 -4.65 -5.13
CA VAL A 28 18.90 -4.09 -4.12
C VAL A 28 19.38 -2.72 -3.67
N SER A 29 20.67 -2.61 -3.27
CA SER A 29 21.26 -1.34 -2.85
C SER A 29 21.29 -0.31 -3.98
N GLU A 30 21.57 -0.76 -5.21
CA GLU A 30 21.59 0.11 -6.40
C GLU A 30 20.20 0.74 -6.66
N ILE A 31 19.13 -0.06 -6.61
CA ILE A 31 17.76 0.41 -6.81
C ILE A 31 17.31 1.35 -5.68
N PHE A 32 17.68 1.06 -4.42
CA PHE A 32 17.40 1.97 -3.31
C PHE A 32 18.15 3.28 -3.43
N GLN A 33 19.42 3.24 -3.90
CA GLN A 33 20.21 4.45 -4.12
C GLN A 33 19.61 5.31 -5.24
N GLU A 34 19.23 4.71 -6.37
CA GLU A 34 18.57 5.41 -7.48
C GLU A 34 17.28 6.13 -7.03
N ALA A 35 16.47 5.44 -6.22
CA ALA A 35 15.24 6.03 -5.68
C ALA A 35 15.52 7.13 -4.64
N SER A 36 16.55 6.95 -3.81
CA SER A 36 16.96 7.95 -2.82
C SER A 36 17.45 9.22 -3.50
N ASP A 37 18.24 9.09 -4.56
CA ASP A 37 18.72 10.21 -5.37
C ASP A 37 17.55 10.95 -6.06
N ALA A 38 16.54 10.20 -6.53
CA ALA A 38 15.35 10.78 -7.16
C ALA A 38 14.53 11.67 -6.23
N LEU A 39 14.52 11.36 -4.93
CA LEU A 39 13.74 12.06 -3.91
C LEU A 39 14.57 12.98 -3.01
N GLY A 40 15.90 12.87 -3.03
CA GLY A 40 16.78 13.56 -2.09
C GLY A 40 16.62 13.09 -0.65
N VAL A 41 16.22 11.82 -0.44
CA VAL A 41 15.96 11.21 0.87
C VAL A 41 16.56 9.83 0.91
N ASP A 42 17.31 9.49 1.95
CA ASP A 42 17.90 8.15 2.13
C ASP A 42 16.82 7.13 2.54
N LEU A 43 16.20 6.53 1.52
CA LEU A 43 15.13 5.56 1.70
C LEU A 43 15.64 4.25 2.32
N TRP A 44 16.90 3.87 2.04
CA TRP A 44 17.48 2.67 2.62
C TRP A 44 17.68 2.83 4.13
N LYS A 45 18.27 3.94 4.56
CA LYS A 45 18.45 4.22 5.98
C LYS A 45 17.11 4.24 6.73
N ILE A 46 16.08 4.88 6.15
CA ILE A 46 14.74 4.87 6.75
C ILE A 46 14.22 3.44 6.88
N ALA A 47 14.34 2.61 5.84
CA ALA A 47 13.86 1.22 5.86
C ALA A 47 14.60 0.33 6.86
N GLN A 48 15.87 0.65 7.19
CA GLN A 48 16.66 -0.15 8.11
C GLN A 48 16.60 0.32 9.57
N GLU A 49 16.51 1.62 9.82
CA GLU A 49 16.85 2.19 11.12
C GLU A 49 15.75 3.09 11.74
N ASP A 50 14.78 3.58 10.95
CA ASP A 50 13.82 4.59 11.41
C ASP A 50 12.36 4.14 11.24
N GLN A 51 11.85 3.45 12.26
CA GLN A 51 10.47 2.94 12.29
C GLN A 51 9.42 4.06 12.19
N GLU A 52 9.67 5.23 12.80
CA GLU A 52 8.73 6.33 12.76
C GLU A 52 8.65 6.93 11.36
N ALA A 53 9.80 7.23 10.77
CA ALA A 53 9.87 7.72 9.40
C ALA A 53 9.34 6.70 8.38
N LEU A 54 9.61 5.39 8.58
CA LEU A 54 9.10 4.32 7.72
C LEU A 54 7.57 4.26 7.70
N ASN A 55 6.91 4.59 8.81
CA ASN A 55 5.45 4.58 8.92
C ASN A 55 4.77 5.87 8.44
N LEU A 56 5.52 6.90 8.09
CA LEU A 56 4.98 8.07 7.43
C LEU A 56 4.62 7.69 5.98
N THR A 57 3.35 7.87 5.60
CA THR A 57 2.82 7.46 4.28
C THR A 57 3.68 7.97 3.12
N GLU A 58 4.23 9.16 3.24
CA GLU A 58 5.12 9.78 2.26
C GLU A 58 6.44 9.02 2.06
N ASN A 59 6.93 8.31 3.07
CA ASN A 59 8.10 7.44 2.96
C ASN A 59 7.71 5.99 2.70
N THR A 60 6.64 5.50 3.35
CA THR A 60 6.16 4.13 3.18
C THR A 60 5.90 3.79 1.71
N GLN A 61 5.20 4.68 0.99
CA GLN A 61 4.82 4.38 -0.39
C GLN A 61 6.04 4.25 -1.33
N PRO A 62 7.00 5.20 -1.38
CA PRO A 62 8.22 5.01 -2.15
C PRO A 62 9.01 3.78 -1.72
N ILE A 63 9.23 3.56 -0.43
CA ILE A 63 9.99 2.41 0.09
C ILE A 63 9.36 1.09 -0.35
N MET A 64 8.03 0.95 -0.25
CA MET A 64 7.35 -0.27 -0.66
C MET A 64 7.39 -0.52 -2.17
N LEU A 65 7.31 0.54 -3.00
CA LEU A 65 7.52 0.42 -4.44
C LEU A 65 8.94 -0.07 -4.75
N VAL A 66 9.94 0.57 -4.15
CA VAL A 66 11.36 0.25 -4.33
C VAL A 66 11.65 -1.17 -3.89
N ALA A 67 11.19 -1.57 -2.71
CA ALA A 67 11.39 -2.91 -2.16
C ALA A 67 10.76 -4.00 -3.04
N GLY A 68 9.51 -3.78 -3.49
CA GLY A 68 8.83 -4.72 -4.38
C GLY A 68 9.51 -4.84 -5.74
N TYR A 69 9.97 -3.72 -6.31
CA TYR A 69 10.69 -3.71 -7.58
C TYR A 69 12.08 -4.35 -7.44
N ALA A 70 12.83 -4.05 -6.37
CA ALA A 70 14.14 -4.66 -6.11
C ALA A 70 14.03 -6.18 -5.97
N THR A 71 13.03 -6.67 -5.21
CA THR A 71 12.76 -8.10 -5.09
C THR A 71 12.43 -8.74 -6.44
N TYR A 72 11.59 -8.09 -7.24
CA TYR A 72 11.28 -8.54 -8.60
C TYR A 72 12.53 -8.59 -9.49
N LYS A 73 13.40 -7.59 -9.40
CA LYS A 73 14.66 -7.54 -10.17
C LYS A 73 15.61 -8.67 -9.80
N VAL A 74 15.79 -8.93 -8.50
CA VAL A 74 16.59 -10.09 -8.04
C VAL A 74 16.00 -11.37 -8.64
N LEU A 75 14.71 -11.61 -8.47
CA LEU A 75 14.07 -12.83 -8.97
C LEU A 75 14.19 -12.95 -10.50
N SER A 76 14.02 -11.85 -11.25
CA SER A 76 14.11 -11.85 -12.72
C SER A 76 15.52 -12.05 -13.25
N ASN A 77 16.56 -11.78 -12.45
CA ASN A 77 17.95 -12.04 -12.79
C ASN A 77 18.31 -13.52 -12.53
N GLU A 78 17.75 -14.13 -11.50
CA GLU A 78 18.01 -15.52 -11.14
C GLU A 78 17.22 -16.52 -12.00
N VAL A 79 15.99 -16.17 -12.39
CA VAL A 79 15.13 -17.07 -13.15
C VAL A 79 14.41 -16.34 -14.29
N LYS A 80 14.18 -17.05 -15.39
CA LYS A 80 13.39 -16.51 -16.50
C LYS A 80 11.92 -16.41 -16.10
N LEU A 81 11.45 -15.21 -15.83
CA LEU A 81 10.06 -14.93 -15.53
C LEU A 81 9.22 -14.74 -16.80
N SER A 82 8.05 -15.36 -16.83
CA SER A 82 7.05 -15.19 -17.89
C SER A 82 5.64 -15.26 -17.30
N PRO A 83 5.27 -14.28 -16.43
CA PRO A 83 3.93 -14.24 -15.84
C PRO A 83 2.89 -13.93 -16.89
N VAL A 84 1.68 -14.48 -16.72
CA VAL A 84 0.53 -14.17 -17.62
C VAL A 84 -0.07 -12.79 -17.28
N CYS A 85 0.09 -12.34 -16.03
CA CYS A 85 -0.26 -10.98 -15.62
C CYS A 85 0.54 -10.58 -14.37
N MET A 86 0.58 -9.27 -14.14
CA MET A 86 1.07 -8.67 -12.91
C MET A 86 -0.03 -7.80 -12.31
N ALA A 87 -0.17 -7.81 -11.01
CA ALA A 87 -1.18 -7.02 -10.30
C ALA A 87 -0.62 -6.52 -8.96
N GLY A 88 -1.27 -5.52 -8.39
CA GLY A 88 -0.91 -5.00 -7.08
C GLY A 88 -2.10 -4.34 -6.41
N HIS A 89 -2.12 -4.37 -5.09
CA HIS A 89 -3.15 -3.69 -4.30
C HIS A 89 -2.71 -2.26 -4.00
N SER A 90 -3.53 -1.26 -4.36
CA SER A 90 -3.26 0.16 -4.11
C SER A 90 -1.87 0.58 -4.59
N LEU A 91 -0.91 0.82 -3.69
CA LEU A 91 0.48 1.13 -4.04
C LEU A 91 1.15 0.03 -4.88
N GLY A 92 0.85 -1.24 -4.60
CA GLY A 92 1.42 -2.38 -5.32
C GLY A 92 1.13 -2.36 -6.83
N GLU A 93 0.07 -1.69 -7.28
CA GLU A 93 -0.24 -1.49 -8.69
C GLU A 93 0.87 -0.71 -9.42
N TYR A 94 1.42 0.32 -8.77
CA TYR A 94 2.56 1.08 -9.32
C TYR A 94 3.80 0.20 -9.44
N THR A 95 4.04 -0.69 -8.47
CA THR A 95 5.13 -1.66 -8.56
C THR A 95 4.92 -2.63 -9.73
N ALA A 96 3.70 -3.10 -9.94
CA ALA A 96 3.36 -3.95 -11.08
C ALA A 96 3.57 -3.23 -12.42
N LEU A 97 3.20 -1.96 -12.53
CA LEU A 97 3.42 -1.12 -13.72
C LEU A 97 4.91 -0.94 -14.02
N VAL A 98 5.74 -0.73 -12.99
CA VAL A 98 7.20 -0.63 -13.15
C VAL A 98 7.80 -1.98 -13.55
N ALA A 99 7.41 -3.07 -12.90
CA ALA A 99 7.91 -4.41 -13.19
C ALA A 99 7.54 -4.86 -14.63
N SER A 100 6.36 -4.48 -15.12
CA SER A 100 5.91 -4.73 -16.49
C SER A 100 6.50 -3.75 -17.52
N LYS A 101 7.31 -2.77 -17.10
CA LYS A 101 7.88 -1.70 -17.93
C LYS A 101 6.83 -0.74 -18.53
N SER A 102 5.62 -0.72 -17.99
CA SER A 102 4.56 0.23 -18.40
C SER A 102 4.75 1.61 -17.79
N LEU A 103 5.50 1.72 -16.69
CA LEU A 103 5.87 2.97 -16.03
C LEU A 103 7.38 2.99 -15.77
N ASN A 104 8.02 4.13 -16.03
CA ASN A 104 9.43 4.32 -15.71
C ASN A 104 9.64 4.33 -14.19
N PHE A 105 10.71 3.68 -13.71
CA PHE A 105 10.98 3.56 -12.27
C PHE A 105 11.19 4.90 -11.58
N PHE A 106 11.99 5.78 -12.17
CA PHE A 106 12.29 7.09 -11.61
C PHE A 106 11.03 7.98 -11.52
N ASP A 107 10.19 7.93 -12.56
CA ASP A 107 8.91 8.65 -12.56
C ASP A 107 7.93 8.04 -11.55
N ALA A 108 7.90 6.72 -11.43
CA ALA A 108 7.05 6.01 -10.47
C ALA A 108 7.39 6.39 -9.02
N VAL A 109 8.68 6.46 -8.66
CA VAL A 109 9.15 6.85 -7.33
C VAL A 109 8.64 8.25 -6.96
N LYS A 110 8.76 9.21 -7.87
CA LYS A 110 8.25 10.58 -7.67
C LYS A 110 6.73 10.63 -7.61
N LEU A 111 6.07 9.86 -8.48
CA LEU A 111 4.62 9.80 -8.54
C LEU A 111 4.01 9.25 -7.24
N VAL A 112 4.54 8.16 -6.69
CA VAL A 112 4.02 7.58 -5.44
C VAL A 112 4.36 8.46 -4.24
N ARG A 113 5.48 9.18 -4.24
CA ARG A 113 5.78 10.21 -3.25
C ARG A 113 4.69 11.30 -3.29
N ARG A 114 4.40 11.84 -4.47
CA ARG A 114 3.37 12.84 -4.64
C ARG A 114 1.98 12.33 -4.27
N ARG A 115 1.66 11.09 -4.65
CA ARG A 115 0.41 10.43 -4.23
C ARG A 115 0.28 10.38 -2.70
N ALA A 116 1.34 9.98 -2.01
CA ALA A 116 1.37 9.90 -0.56
C ALA A 116 1.14 11.25 0.13
N GLU A 117 1.80 12.30 -0.37
CA GLU A 117 1.61 13.67 0.11
C GLU A 117 0.16 14.16 -0.08
N LEU A 118 -0.43 13.90 -1.25
CA LEU A 118 -1.81 14.25 -1.53
C LEU A 118 -2.79 13.49 -0.65
N MET A 119 -2.56 12.20 -0.44
CA MET A 119 -3.38 11.39 0.49
C MET A 119 -3.29 11.90 1.93
N GLN A 120 -2.09 12.29 2.38
CA GLN A 120 -1.89 12.82 3.73
C GLN A 120 -2.53 14.19 3.91
N SER A 121 -2.58 15.01 2.86
CA SER A 121 -3.16 16.35 2.88
C SER A 121 -4.65 16.40 2.51
N ALA A 122 -5.23 15.28 2.09
CA ALA A 122 -6.62 15.22 1.63
C ALA A 122 -7.64 15.61 2.71
N VAL A 123 -7.31 15.29 3.98
CA VAL A 123 -8.13 15.64 5.14
C VAL A 123 -7.23 16.14 6.27
N PRO A 124 -7.72 17.02 7.16
CA PRO A 124 -6.97 17.44 8.34
C PRO A 124 -6.54 16.25 9.20
N LYS A 125 -5.31 16.29 9.72
CA LYS A 125 -4.76 15.21 10.55
C LYS A 125 -5.69 14.87 11.72
N GLY A 126 -6.13 13.61 11.79
CA GLY A 126 -6.98 13.11 12.87
C GLY A 126 -8.48 13.29 12.65
N SER A 127 -8.93 13.93 11.53
CA SER A 127 -10.35 14.07 11.20
C SER A 127 -10.89 12.86 10.42
N GLY A 128 -10.04 12.19 9.64
CA GLY A 128 -10.38 10.98 8.90
C GLY A 128 -10.02 9.70 9.65
N SER A 129 -10.69 8.60 9.28
CA SER A 129 -10.41 7.24 9.76
C SER A 129 -10.73 6.21 8.69
N MET A 130 -10.15 5.02 8.84
CA MET A 130 -10.43 3.84 8.02
C MET A 130 -10.57 2.62 8.92
N ALA A 131 -11.38 1.66 8.49
CA ALA A 131 -11.50 0.37 9.17
C ALA A 131 -11.69 -0.77 8.16
N ALA A 132 -11.04 -1.90 8.43
CA ALA A 132 -11.28 -3.14 7.69
C ALA A 132 -12.44 -3.90 8.35
N VAL A 133 -13.46 -4.20 7.57
CA VAL A 133 -14.65 -4.95 7.98
C VAL A 133 -14.52 -6.37 7.43
N LEU A 134 -14.62 -7.36 8.31
CA LEU A 134 -14.50 -8.76 7.97
C LEU A 134 -15.79 -9.52 8.29
N GLY A 135 -16.22 -10.38 7.38
CA GLY A 135 -17.31 -11.33 7.61
C GLY A 135 -18.72 -10.81 7.33
N LEU A 136 -18.87 -9.61 6.73
CA LEU A 136 -20.15 -9.13 6.20
C LEU A 136 -20.13 -9.09 4.67
N ASP A 137 -21.31 -9.26 4.08
CA ASP A 137 -21.51 -9.05 2.66
C ASP A 137 -21.35 -7.58 2.28
N ASP A 138 -20.85 -7.31 1.07
CA ASP A 138 -20.60 -5.96 0.57
C ASP A 138 -21.84 -5.07 0.64
N SER A 139 -23.02 -5.60 0.29
CA SER A 139 -24.30 -4.90 0.35
C SER A 139 -24.65 -4.45 1.78
N LYS A 140 -24.34 -5.29 2.78
CA LYS A 140 -24.60 -4.96 4.19
C LYS A 140 -23.66 -3.89 4.71
N VAL A 141 -22.40 -3.92 4.28
CA VAL A 141 -21.42 -2.87 4.59
C VAL A 141 -21.87 -1.53 4.02
N ILE A 142 -22.27 -1.51 2.74
CA ILE A 142 -22.78 -0.29 2.06
C ILE A 142 -24.03 0.26 2.78
N GLU A 143 -24.97 -0.61 3.13
CA GLU A 143 -26.19 -0.22 3.86
C GLU A 143 -25.86 0.46 5.20
N ILE A 144 -24.95 -0.14 5.99
CA ILE A 144 -24.57 0.41 7.30
C ILE A 144 -23.82 1.74 7.14
N CYS A 145 -22.96 1.89 6.12
CA CYS A 145 -22.34 3.17 5.81
C CYS A 145 -23.40 4.25 5.53
N ALA A 146 -24.39 3.94 4.70
CA ALA A 146 -25.47 4.86 4.40
C ALA A 146 -26.29 5.25 5.64
N GLN A 147 -26.59 4.30 6.53
CA GLN A 147 -27.28 4.57 7.81
C GLN A 147 -26.45 5.44 8.75
N SER A 148 -25.12 5.33 8.70
CA SER A 148 -24.19 6.10 9.53
C SER A 148 -23.91 7.50 8.99
N SER A 149 -24.41 7.86 7.80
CA SER A 149 -24.14 9.15 7.13
C SER A 149 -24.63 10.38 7.90
N SER A 150 -25.55 10.21 8.86
CA SER A 150 -25.99 11.28 9.76
C SER A 150 -24.91 11.76 10.75
N TYR A 151 -23.85 10.97 10.93
CA TYR A 151 -22.71 11.29 11.81
C TYR A 151 -21.51 11.87 11.03
N GLY A 152 -21.61 12.01 9.70
CA GLY A 152 -20.57 12.47 8.80
C GLY A 152 -20.37 11.53 7.61
N VAL A 153 -19.42 11.86 6.74
CA VAL A 153 -19.13 11.02 5.56
C VAL A 153 -18.50 9.71 5.98
N VAL A 154 -19.07 8.59 5.55
CA VAL A 154 -18.48 7.25 5.65
C VAL A 154 -18.94 6.39 4.48
N GLU A 155 -17.99 5.76 3.80
CA GLU A 155 -18.25 4.96 2.59
C GLU A 155 -17.42 3.67 2.57
N ALA A 156 -17.93 2.65 1.87
CA ALA A 156 -17.18 1.46 1.49
C ALA A 156 -16.26 1.81 0.31
N VAL A 157 -14.95 1.74 0.52
CA VAL A 157 -13.96 2.27 -0.43
C VAL A 157 -13.08 1.20 -1.10
N ASN A 158 -12.84 0.06 -0.43
CA ASN A 158 -12.07 -1.05 -1.00
C ASN A 158 -12.83 -2.37 -0.81
N PHE A 159 -13.19 -3.00 -1.89
CA PHE A 159 -13.78 -4.35 -1.93
C PHE A 159 -12.65 -5.34 -2.24
N ASN A 160 -11.95 -5.80 -1.20
CA ASN A 160 -10.70 -6.56 -1.35
C ASN A 160 -10.95 -8.03 -1.69
N SER A 161 -11.95 -8.64 -1.08
CA SER A 161 -12.40 -10.01 -1.35
C SER A 161 -13.81 -10.20 -0.79
N PRO A 162 -14.52 -11.28 -1.15
CA PRO A 162 -15.78 -11.60 -0.51
C PRO A 162 -15.66 -11.58 1.02
N GLY A 163 -16.46 -10.74 1.68
CA GLY A 163 -16.43 -10.57 3.13
C GLY A 163 -15.25 -9.76 3.68
N GLN A 164 -14.51 -9.04 2.85
CA GLN A 164 -13.48 -8.09 3.31
C GLN A 164 -13.61 -6.76 2.58
N VAL A 165 -14.14 -5.77 3.27
CA VAL A 165 -14.36 -4.41 2.77
C VAL A 165 -13.67 -3.41 3.69
N VAL A 166 -13.01 -2.40 3.11
CA VAL A 166 -12.51 -1.25 3.88
C VAL A 166 -13.52 -0.13 3.76
N ILE A 167 -13.84 0.47 4.91
CA ILE A 167 -14.62 1.71 4.99
C ILE A 167 -13.71 2.87 5.36
N ALA A 168 -14.02 4.06 4.85
CA ALA A 168 -13.29 5.28 5.13
C ALA A 168 -14.23 6.47 5.22
N GLY A 169 -13.82 7.49 5.98
CA GLY A 169 -14.61 8.70 6.15
C GLY A 169 -14.20 9.52 7.36
N GLU A 170 -15.12 10.33 7.84
CA GLU A 170 -14.95 11.09 9.07
C GLU A 170 -14.87 10.16 10.28
N LYS A 171 -13.97 10.46 11.20
CA LYS A 171 -13.64 9.58 12.32
C LYS A 171 -14.87 9.14 13.13
N GLU A 172 -15.77 10.07 13.43
CA GLU A 172 -16.98 9.77 14.21
C GLU A 172 -17.95 8.85 13.45
N ALA A 173 -18.17 9.11 12.17
CA ALA A 173 -19.00 8.30 11.31
C ALA A 173 -18.45 6.87 11.14
N VAL A 174 -17.11 6.74 10.92
CA VAL A 174 -16.45 5.43 10.85
C VAL A 174 -16.58 4.66 12.17
N ILE A 175 -16.42 5.32 13.33
CA ILE A 175 -16.59 4.67 14.64
C ILE A 175 -18.03 4.16 14.80
N LYS A 176 -19.03 4.98 14.44
CA LYS A 176 -20.45 4.58 14.52
C LYS A 176 -20.77 3.42 13.58
N ALA A 177 -20.29 3.47 12.34
CA ALA A 177 -20.43 2.38 11.38
C ALA A 177 -19.79 1.08 11.91
N CYS A 178 -18.60 1.15 12.50
CA CYS A 178 -17.93 -0.02 13.10
C CYS A 178 -18.76 -0.66 14.23
N VAL A 179 -19.42 0.13 15.07
CA VAL A 179 -20.29 -0.40 16.12
C VAL A 179 -21.45 -1.18 15.50
N GLN A 180 -22.19 -0.57 14.55
CA GLN A 180 -23.31 -1.23 13.86
C GLN A 180 -22.86 -2.48 13.08
N MET A 181 -21.68 -2.45 12.45
CA MET A 181 -21.14 -3.61 11.75
C MET A 181 -20.80 -4.76 12.70
N LYS A 182 -20.28 -4.46 13.90
CA LYS A 182 -20.06 -5.48 14.94
C LYS A 182 -21.35 -6.10 15.42
N GLU A 183 -22.40 -5.29 15.64
CA GLU A 183 -23.74 -5.78 16.00
C GLU A 183 -24.33 -6.67 14.90
N ALA A 184 -23.99 -6.39 13.63
CA ALA A 184 -24.37 -7.21 12.47
C ALA A 184 -23.50 -8.46 12.29
N GLY A 185 -22.49 -8.70 13.14
CA GLY A 185 -21.65 -9.90 13.14
C GLY A 185 -20.25 -9.74 12.51
N ALA A 186 -19.83 -8.50 12.17
CA ALA A 186 -18.49 -8.26 11.65
C ALA A 186 -17.39 -8.41 12.71
N LYS A 187 -16.21 -8.67 12.21
CA LYS A 187 -14.93 -8.59 12.93
C LYS A 187 -14.11 -7.41 12.41
#